data_9096694ac06e86b1f19144d305cfe02b
#
_entry.id   9096694ac06e86b1f19144d305cfe02b
#
_cell.length_a   1.000
_cell.length_b   1.000
_cell.length_c   1.000
_cell.angle_alpha   90.00
_cell.angle_beta   90.00
_cell.angle_gamma   90.00
#
_symmetry.space_group_name_H-M   'P 1'
#
loop_
_entity.id
_entity.type
_entity.pdbx_description
1 polymer ?
#
loop_
_entity_poly.entity_id
_entity_poly.type
_entity_poly.pdbx_seq_one_letter_code
_entity_poly.pdbx_strand_id
1 'polypeptide(L)'
;MTSPHDASPPRPPVTAADWQKHGSAFLRFLSTQGVPNADAFVREDGKLPYRDVHRFFGAINPDPTLGGRDLAAQQRHELGLPAEPIPNTLADALAEIRTLDEQHVSRALAALATYVQKSLHFCGACDQPQFPAWANRSLVLRGQRAFMTRLLPSTIVLLCKSLPEAYAAPRPSAVLNLSRQLASLPYHRLLGTLQLLVTVSTPNSFEGPWFPALVAAEEMQLLHAGVRSNVAPRMGAAITGQVDRTLEAWIGSDDYVLWGGYEAFRAGWPHSDDRPGAEAGPQQVVSQADMLATIIAFSLLVVDGLRDLGVPFDEGDDEAFWHLWRVFALFKGIHPPGEPMSDAWLPRTLVEARAFWEAYRAECYAPAINWSTPDWQERARRDNPAGHALTSSHLAMLARFLHAVLPLPVTANWCLKVARWFVYRLCGEEGAARIGVPKVRLWPWERAAIEYLPRAITSWMERFDVGIQVAFGRWALTRLIGRVYGSRVIFPIPHTVDDLKRFVETTQLKGQRFAQRVDGA
;
A
#
# COMPACT_ATOMS: atom_id res chain seq x y z
N MET A 1 37.23 18.54 -3.14
CA MET A 1 35.76 18.38 -3.16
C MET A 1 35.48 16.98 -2.66
N THR A 2 35.03 16.82 -1.43
CA THR A 2 34.64 15.54 -0.85
C THR A 2 33.37 15.07 -1.60
N SER A 3 33.34 13.81 -1.98
CA SER A 3 32.18 13.21 -2.65
C SER A 3 30.92 13.38 -1.78
N PRO A 4 29.74 13.71 -2.37
CA PRO A 4 28.50 13.80 -1.59
C PRO A 4 28.11 12.50 -0.88
N HIS A 5 28.80 11.40 -1.15
CA HIS A 5 28.60 10.09 -0.52
C HIS A 5 29.32 9.89 0.83
N ASP A 6 30.19 10.85 1.25
CA ASP A 6 30.97 10.72 2.49
C ASP A 6 30.29 11.32 3.74
N ALA A 7 29.12 11.94 3.60
CA ALA A 7 28.38 12.41 4.75
C ALA A 7 27.74 11.22 5.50
N SER A 8 28.12 11.04 6.76
CA SER A 8 27.48 10.06 7.63
C SER A 8 25.96 10.27 7.64
N PRO A 9 25.15 9.20 7.60
CA PRO A 9 23.70 9.33 7.62
C PRO A 9 23.26 10.12 8.86
N PRO A 10 22.25 10.99 8.73
CA PRO A 10 21.75 11.75 9.87
C PRO A 10 21.23 10.78 10.94
N ARG A 11 21.51 11.11 12.20
CA ARG A 11 21.03 10.28 13.31
C ARG A 11 19.50 10.18 13.29
N PRO A 12 18.94 8.95 13.35
CA PRO A 12 17.50 8.77 13.40
C PRO A 12 16.90 9.48 14.63
N PRO A 13 15.78 10.20 14.49
CA PRO A 13 15.04 10.73 15.63
C PRO A 13 14.55 9.60 16.54
N VAL A 14 14.72 9.75 17.85
CA VAL A 14 14.41 8.71 18.85
C VAL A 14 13.18 9.06 19.68
N THR A 15 12.84 10.34 19.75
CA THR A 15 11.69 10.85 20.51
C THR A 15 10.81 11.74 19.61
N ALA A 16 9.59 12.00 20.04
CA ALA A 16 8.71 12.94 19.33
C ALA A 16 9.33 14.34 19.22
N ALA A 17 10.07 14.80 20.24
CA ALA A 17 10.79 16.06 20.20
C ALA A 17 11.93 16.06 19.18
N ASP A 18 12.64 14.92 19.06
CA ASP A 18 13.66 14.75 18.02
C ASP A 18 13.04 14.78 16.62
N TRP A 19 11.86 14.18 16.43
CA TRP A 19 11.12 14.25 15.18
C TRP A 19 10.72 15.67 14.82
N GLN A 20 10.25 16.46 15.77
CA GLN A 20 9.95 17.87 15.54
C GLN A 20 11.17 18.68 15.14
N LYS A 21 12.34 18.38 15.69
CA LYS A 21 13.59 19.13 15.47
C LYS A 21 14.36 18.66 14.24
N HIS A 22 14.43 17.36 14.02
CA HIS A 22 15.32 16.73 13.03
C HIS A 22 14.57 15.92 11.97
N GLY A 23 13.25 15.80 12.10
CA GLY A 23 12.42 14.93 11.24
C GLY A 23 12.52 15.27 9.76
N SER A 24 12.50 16.55 9.40
CA SER A 24 12.63 16.99 8.01
C SER A 24 13.96 16.58 7.38
N ALA A 25 15.09 16.70 8.12
CA ALA A 25 16.39 16.28 7.63
C ALA A 25 16.46 14.75 7.45
N PHE A 26 15.93 14.02 8.42
CA PHE A 26 15.89 12.56 8.35
C PHE A 26 14.94 12.04 7.25
N LEU A 27 13.80 12.69 7.04
CA LEU A 27 12.89 12.39 5.93
C LEU A 27 13.55 12.60 4.58
N ARG A 28 14.30 13.69 4.42
CA ARG A 28 15.07 13.94 3.20
C ARG A 28 16.05 12.80 2.93
N PHE A 29 16.78 12.37 3.96
CA PHE A 29 17.66 11.21 3.87
C PHE A 29 16.88 9.95 3.48
N LEU A 30 15.79 9.60 4.17
CA LEU A 30 14.96 8.43 3.84
C LEU A 30 14.40 8.50 2.41
N SER A 31 14.16 9.69 1.89
CA SER A 31 13.69 9.88 0.51
C SER A 31 14.72 9.50 -0.57
N THR A 32 16.00 9.42 -0.21
CA THR A 32 17.06 8.93 -1.10
C THR A 32 17.31 7.42 -0.99
N GLN A 33 16.69 6.76 -0.01
CA GLN A 33 16.92 5.35 0.27
C GLN A 33 15.89 4.45 -0.43
N GLY A 34 16.38 3.40 -1.11
CA GLY A 34 15.59 2.27 -1.60
C GLY A 34 15.69 1.07 -0.66
N VAL A 35 15.48 -0.13 -1.20
CA VAL A 35 15.71 -1.42 -0.53
C VAL A 35 16.83 -2.14 -1.28
N PRO A 36 18.10 -1.97 -0.87
CA PRO A 36 19.27 -2.35 -1.69
C PRO A 36 19.24 -3.81 -2.17
N ASN A 37 18.89 -4.75 -1.32
CA ASN A 37 18.86 -6.18 -1.68
C ASN A 37 17.78 -6.48 -2.73
N ALA A 38 16.56 -5.94 -2.55
CA ALA A 38 15.48 -6.11 -3.51
C ALA A 38 15.77 -5.41 -4.84
N ASP A 39 16.34 -4.20 -4.77
CA ASP A 39 16.71 -3.41 -5.95
C ASP A 39 17.84 -4.09 -6.76
N ALA A 40 18.82 -4.68 -6.08
CA ALA A 40 19.88 -5.48 -6.71
C ALA A 40 19.30 -6.74 -7.35
N PHE A 41 18.49 -7.50 -6.63
CA PHE A 41 17.86 -8.72 -7.13
C PHE A 41 17.05 -8.47 -8.42
N VAL A 42 16.20 -7.43 -8.43
CA VAL A 42 15.39 -7.11 -9.62
C VAL A 42 16.25 -6.69 -10.82
N ARG A 43 17.40 -6.05 -10.61
CA ARG A 43 18.32 -5.66 -11.69
C ARG A 43 19.10 -6.83 -12.27
N GLU A 44 19.56 -7.74 -11.42
CA GLU A 44 20.52 -8.78 -11.76
C GLU A 44 19.83 -10.10 -12.12
N ASP A 45 18.93 -10.56 -11.26
CA ASP A 45 18.33 -11.90 -11.31
C ASP A 45 16.84 -11.88 -11.65
N GLY A 46 16.15 -10.74 -11.45
CA GLY A 46 14.70 -10.64 -11.55
C GLY A 46 14.14 -10.62 -12.97
N LYS A 47 14.68 -11.42 -13.88
CA LYS A 47 14.26 -11.48 -15.30
C LYS A 47 13.02 -12.35 -15.55
N LEU A 48 12.37 -12.83 -14.49
CA LEU A 48 11.10 -13.54 -14.63
C LEU A 48 10.00 -12.58 -15.11
N PRO A 49 9.11 -13.03 -16.01
CA PRO A 49 7.88 -12.31 -16.29
C PRO A 49 7.12 -12.02 -14.97
N TYR A 50 6.58 -10.81 -14.81
CA TYR A 50 5.87 -10.41 -13.56
C TYR A 50 4.80 -11.45 -13.16
N ARG A 51 4.17 -12.06 -14.15
CA ARG A 51 3.16 -13.12 -13.98
C ARG A 51 3.71 -14.32 -13.21
N ASP A 52 4.94 -14.71 -13.48
CA ASP A 52 5.55 -15.89 -12.87
C ASP A 52 6.12 -15.57 -11.48
N VAL A 53 6.64 -14.36 -11.26
CA VAL A 53 6.95 -13.86 -9.91
C VAL A 53 5.71 -13.90 -9.01
N HIS A 54 4.60 -13.42 -9.54
CA HIS A 54 3.35 -13.41 -8.80
C HIS A 54 2.81 -14.81 -8.53
N ARG A 55 2.88 -15.73 -9.52
CA ARG A 55 2.54 -17.14 -9.34
C ARG A 55 3.40 -17.81 -8.30
N PHE A 56 4.70 -17.46 -8.26
CA PHE A 56 5.61 -17.96 -7.23
C PHE A 56 5.11 -17.64 -5.84
N PHE A 57 4.77 -16.36 -5.57
CA PHE A 57 4.25 -15.98 -4.26
C PHE A 57 2.92 -16.65 -3.90
N GLY A 58 2.08 -16.92 -4.87
CA GLY A 58 0.87 -17.71 -4.65
C GLY A 58 1.15 -19.20 -4.40
N ALA A 59 2.14 -19.75 -5.09
CA ALA A 59 2.54 -21.16 -4.93
C ALA A 59 3.15 -21.46 -3.56
N ILE A 60 3.81 -20.48 -2.93
CA ILE A 60 4.41 -20.58 -1.60
C ILE A 60 3.56 -19.94 -0.49
N ASN A 61 2.33 -19.53 -0.75
CA ASN A 61 1.46 -18.89 0.23
C ASN A 61 0.01 -19.42 0.12
N PRO A 62 -0.28 -20.60 0.63
CA PRO A 62 -1.61 -21.18 0.64
C PRO A 62 -2.52 -20.51 1.67
N ASP A 63 -2.57 -19.18 1.71
CA ASP A 63 -3.42 -18.42 2.61
C ASP A 63 -4.90 -18.71 2.34
N PRO A 64 -5.68 -19.19 3.31
CA PRO A 64 -7.10 -19.46 3.14
C PRO A 64 -7.92 -18.26 2.70
N THR A 65 -7.47 -17.03 3.02
CA THR A 65 -8.14 -15.79 2.57
C THR A 65 -7.95 -15.51 1.09
N LEU A 66 -6.99 -16.20 0.46
CA LEU A 66 -6.55 -15.97 -0.92
C LEU A 66 -6.88 -17.12 -1.88
N GLY A 67 -7.71 -18.06 -1.49
CA GLY A 67 -8.01 -19.26 -2.28
C GLY A 67 -7.35 -20.54 -1.76
N GLY A 68 -6.53 -20.43 -0.71
CA GLY A 68 -5.99 -21.56 0.04
C GLY A 68 -5.13 -22.51 -0.81
N ARG A 69 -5.20 -23.79 -0.45
CA ARG A 69 -4.40 -24.84 -1.09
C ARG A 69 -4.75 -25.04 -2.57
N ASP A 70 -6.02 -24.87 -2.96
CA ASP A 70 -6.45 -25.07 -4.35
C ASP A 70 -5.77 -24.06 -5.28
N LEU A 71 -5.71 -22.79 -4.89
CA LEU A 71 -5.01 -21.78 -5.67
C LEU A 71 -3.50 -22.01 -5.69
N ALA A 72 -2.90 -22.41 -4.55
CA ALA A 72 -1.48 -22.74 -4.50
C ALA A 72 -1.17 -23.92 -5.42
N ALA A 73 -1.96 -25.00 -5.42
CA ALA A 73 -1.81 -26.13 -6.33
C ALA A 73 -1.90 -25.72 -7.80
N GLN A 74 -2.88 -24.88 -8.15
CA GLN A 74 -3.01 -24.34 -9.50
C GLN A 74 -1.77 -23.55 -9.91
N GLN A 75 -1.28 -22.65 -9.06
CA GLN A 75 -0.13 -21.80 -9.39
C GLN A 75 1.17 -22.61 -9.46
N ARG A 76 1.32 -23.64 -8.62
CA ARG A 76 2.42 -24.60 -8.71
C ARG A 76 2.42 -25.31 -10.07
N HIS A 77 1.28 -25.84 -10.49
CA HIS A 77 1.12 -26.47 -11.80
C HIS A 77 1.48 -25.51 -12.96
N GLU A 78 1.03 -24.26 -12.87
CA GLU A 78 1.33 -23.22 -13.87
C GLU A 78 2.82 -22.84 -13.94
N LEU A 79 3.59 -23.09 -12.88
CA LEU A 79 5.05 -22.92 -12.82
C LEU A 79 5.83 -24.18 -13.20
N GLY A 80 5.14 -25.28 -13.52
CA GLY A 80 5.78 -26.57 -13.79
C GLY A 80 6.23 -27.33 -12.53
N LEU A 81 5.73 -26.94 -11.36
CA LEU A 81 5.96 -27.63 -10.09
C LEU A 81 4.91 -28.72 -9.88
N PRO A 82 5.19 -29.76 -9.05
CA PRO A 82 4.16 -30.70 -8.61
C PRO A 82 3.00 -29.95 -7.96
N ALA A 83 1.78 -30.16 -8.45
CA ALA A 83 0.59 -29.56 -7.86
C ALA A 83 0.30 -30.15 -6.47
N GLU A 84 0.55 -31.45 -6.32
CA GLU A 84 0.37 -32.21 -5.08
C GLU A 84 1.51 -33.23 -4.90
N PRO A 85 1.92 -33.53 -3.65
CA PRO A 85 1.44 -32.89 -2.43
C PRO A 85 2.01 -31.48 -2.27
N ILE A 86 1.18 -30.55 -1.81
CA ILE A 86 1.67 -29.21 -1.42
C ILE A 86 2.57 -29.37 -0.19
N PRO A 87 3.78 -28.82 -0.18
CA PRO A 87 4.65 -28.81 0.99
C PRO A 87 3.94 -28.35 2.26
N ASN A 88 4.36 -28.82 3.42
CA ASN A 88 3.69 -28.47 4.66
C ASN A 88 4.16 -27.15 5.25
N THR A 89 5.33 -26.68 4.84
CA THR A 89 5.94 -25.44 5.33
C THR A 89 6.47 -24.57 4.19
N LEU A 90 6.65 -23.28 4.48
CA LEU A 90 7.32 -22.35 3.57
C LEU A 90 8.77 -22.80 3.28
N ALA A 91 9.48 -23.31 4.30
CA ALA A 91 10.84 -23.81 4.15
C ALA A 91 10.93 -24.96 3.15
N ASP A 92 10.02 -25.94 3.26
CA ASP A 92 9.96 -27.08 2.32
C ASP A 92 9.63 -26.59 0.90
N ALA A 93 8.69 -25.66 0.75
CA ALA A 93 8.32 -25.10 -0.55
C ALA A 93 9.49 -24.36 -1.22
N LEU A 94 10.24 -23.57 -0.46
CA LEU A 94 11.43 -22.87 -0.97
C LEU A 94 12.57 -23.85 -1.28
N ALA A 95 12.75 -24.91 -0.47
CA ALA A 95 13.75 -25.95 -0.70
C ALA A 95 13.46 -26.72 -1.99
N GLU A 96 12.22 -27.15 -2.20
CA GLU A 96 11.78 -27.84 -3.41
C GLU A 96 12.08 -27.01 -4.67
N ILE A 97 11.70 -25.73 -4.67
CA ILE A 97 11.91 -24.85 -5.83
C ILE A 97 13.41 -24.67 -6.15
N ARG A 98 14.28 -24.64 -5.13
CA ARG A 98 15.73 -24.51 -5.34
C ARG A 98 16.39 -25.76 -5.94
N THR A 99 15.73 -26.90 -5.86
CA THR A 99 16.23 -28.17 -6.43
C THR A 99 15.76 -28.43 -7.85
N LEU A 100 15.05 -27.49 -8.49
CA LEU A 100 14.60 -27.61 -9.86
C LEU A 100 15.78 -27.71 -10.84
N ASP A 101 15.62 -28.54 -11.87
CA ASP A 101 16.60 -28.70 -12.93
C ASP A 101 16.92 -27.40 -13.69
N GLU A 102 18.11 -27.33 -14.29
CA GLU A 102 18.71 -26.13 -14.88
C GLU A 102 18.04 -25.55 -16.15
N GLN A 103 16.73 -25.66 -16.31
CA GLN A 103 16.03 -24.91 -17.33
C GLN A 103 16.01 -23.40 -16.93
N HIS A 104 15.99 -22.52 -17.92
CA HIS A 104 16.12 -21.06 -17.67
C HIS A 104 15.07 -20.50 -16.68
N VAL A 105 13.81 -20.93 -16.80
CA VAL A 105 12.72 -20.57 -15.89
C VAL A 105 12.95 -21.13 -14.49
N SER A 106 13.39 -22.39 -14.40
CA SER A 106 13.69 -23.04 -13.12
C SER A 106 14.83 -22.35 -12.37
N ARG A 107 15.88 -21.92 -13.07
CA ARG A 107 16.99 -21.16 -12.47
C ARG A 107 16.54 -19.83 -11.87
N ALA A 108 15.69 -19.11 -12.58
CA ALA A 108 15.17 -17.83 -12.08
C ALA A 108 14.21 -18.01 -10.90
N LEU A 109 13.39 -19.07 -10.87
CA LEU A 109 12.56 -19.43 -9.72
C LEU A 109 13.42 -19.85 -8.51
N ALA A 110 14.49 -20.62 -8.73
CA ALA A 110 15.43 -20.99 -7.68
C ALA A 110 16.16 -19.77 -7.09
N ALA A 111 16.54 -18.80 -7.93
CA ALA A 111 17.11 -17.53 -7.49
C ALA A 111 16.11 -16.75 -6.63
N LEU A 112 14.83 -16.69 -7.02
CA LEU A 112 13.77 -16.06 -6.28
C LEU A 112 13.52 -16.74 -4.92
N ALA A 113 13.48 -18.07 -4.89
CA ALA A 113 13.36 -18.84 -3.65
C ALA A 113 14.54 -18.58 -2.70
N THR A 114 15.76 -18.50 -3.25
CA THR A 114 16.97 -18.16 -2.49
C THR A 114 16.90 -16.73 -1.95
N TYR A 115 16.43 -15.78 -2.75
CA TYR A 115 16.23 -14.40 -2.32
C TYR A 115 15.26 -14.32 -1.13
N VAL A 116 14.06 -14.92 -1.25
CA VAL A 116 13.04 -14.92 -0.19
C VAL A 116 13.57 -15.55 1.10
N GLN A 117 14.29 -16.67 1.00
CA GLN A 117 14.88 -17.32 2.17
C GLN A 117 15.90 -16.43 2.89
N LYS A 118 16.76 -15.73 2.12
CA LYS A 118 17.74 -14.80 2.68
C LYS A 118 17.08 -13.56 3.28
N SER A 119 16.10 -12.99 2.59
CA SER A 119 15.40 -11.78 3.01
C SER A 119 14.59 -12.00 4.29
N LEU A 120 13.97 -13.15 4.44
CA LEU A 120 13.26 -13.54 5.66
C LEU A 120 14.19 -14.04 6.77
N HIS A 121 15.51 -14.03 6.57
CA HIS A 121 16.51 -14.43 7.55
C HIS A 121 16.21 -15.78 8.21
N PHE A 122 15.99 -16.82 7.38
CA PHE A 122 15.78 -18.15 7.90
C PHE A 122 16.97 -18.60 8.76
N CYS A 123 16.67 -19.02 9.99
CA CYS A 123 17.65 -19.66 10.85
C CYS A 123 17.96 -21.06 10.29
N GLY A 124 19.24 -21.31 9.97
CA GLY A 124 19.66 -22.62 9.44
C GLY A 124 19.41 -23.83 10.35
N ALA A 125 19.08 -23.58 11.65
CA ALA A 125 18.80 -24.63 12.62
C ALA A 125 17.32 -24.92 12.82
N CYS A 126 16.42 -23.99 12.47
CA CYS A 126 14.99 -24.09 12.81
C CYS A 126 14.04 -23.93 11.64
N ASP A 127 14.52 -23.77 10.41
CA ASP A 127 13.74 -23.61 9.19
C ASP A 127 12.58 -22.59 9.31
N GLN A 128 12.77 -21.55 10.12
CA GLN A 128 11.79 -20.50 10.38
C GLN A 128 12.41 -19.11 10.18
N PRO A 129 11.61 -18.14 9.71
CA PRO A 129 12.00 -16.74 9.68
C PRO A 129 12.39 -16.26 11.07
N GLN A 130 13.49 -15.50 11.14
CA GLN A 130 13.90 -14.86 12.38
C GLN A 130 13.01 -13.65 12.66
N PHE A 131 12.56 -13.55 13.90
CA PHE A 131 11.91 -12.34 14.40
C PHE A 131 12.94 -11.45 15.09
N PRO A 132 12.88 -10.12 14.89
CA PRO A 132 13.77 -9.20 15.59
C PRO A 132 13.52 -9.27 17.11
N ALA A 133 14.58 -9.12 17.90
CA ALA A 133 14.50 -9.23 19.35
C ALA A 133 13.56 -8.19 20.00
N TRP A 134 13.33 -7.05 19.34
CA TRP A 134 12.41 -6.02 19.81
C TRP A 134 10.94 -6.31 19.49
N ALA A 135 10.65 -7.24 18.58
CA ALA A 135 9.27 -7.55 18.20
C ALA A 135 8.57 -8.44 19.24
N ASN A 136 7.52 -7.91 19.82
CA ASN A 136 6.71 -8.63 20.80
C ASN A 136 5.53 -9.33 20.10
N ARG A 137 5.59 -10.66 19.99
CA ARG A 137 4.57 -11.48 19.32
C ARG A 137 3.18 -11.35 19.94
N SER A 138 3.09 -11.17 21.25
CA SER A 138 1.79 -10.98 21.90
C SER A 138 1.15 -9.63 21.54
N LEU A 139 1.95 -8.57 21.38
CA LEU A 139 1.46 -7.30 20.85
C LEU A 139 1.06 -7.39 19.38
N VAL A 140 1.81 -8.13 18.55
CA VAL A 140 1.43 -8.40 17.16
C VAL A 140 0.06 -9.06 17.11
N LEU A 141 -0.14 -10.16 17.86
CA LEU A 141 -1.42 -10.87 17.92
C LEU A 141 -2.56 -9.99 18.45
N ARG A 142 -2.28 -9.17 19.47
CA ARG A 142 -3.24 -8.22 20.03
C ARG A 142 -3.65 -7.17 18.98
N GLY A 143 -2.70 -6.58 18.24
CA GLY A 143 -2.97 -5.63 17.17
C GLY A 143 -3.76 -6.25 16.01
N GLN A 144 -3.48 -7.51 15.66
CA GLN A 144 -4.25 -8.27 14.68
C GLN A 144 -5.72 -8.42 15.10
N ARG A 145 -5.97 -8.83 16.34
CA ARG A 145 -7.33 -8.97 16.89
C ARG A 145 -8.06 -7.63 16.93
N ALA A 146 -7.39 -6.58 17.39
CA ALA A 146 -7.96 -5.24 17.44
C ALA A 146 -8.47 -4.77 16.06
N PHE A 147 -7.67 -4.93 15.00
CA PHE A 147 -8.11 -4.59 13.64
C PHE A 147 -9.29 -5.45 13.18
N MET A 148 -9.23 -6.76 13.39
CA MET A 148 -10.26 -7.68 12.89
C MET A 148 -11.61 -7.49 13.60
N THR A 149 -11.63 -7.11 14.87
CA THR A 149 -12.87 -6.77 15.59
C THR A 149 -13.48 -5.45 15.13
N ARG A 150 -12.67 -4.56 14.57
CA ARG A 150 -13.08 -3.26 13.99
C ARG A 150 -12.97 -3.22 12.47
N LEU A 151 -12.97 -4.38 11.79
CA LEU A 151 -12.70 -4.48 10.35
C LEU A 151 -13.55 -3.55 9.49
N LEU A 152 -14.87 -3.50 9.73
CA LEU A 152 -15.77 -2.68 8.92
C LEU A 152 -15.52 -1.17 9.11
N PRO A 153 -15.52 -0.61 10.33
CA PRO A 153 -15.19 0.80 10.50
C PRO A 153 -13.75 1.12 10.08
N SER A 154 -12.78 0.22 10.30
CA SER A 154 -11.41 0.39 9.79
C SER A 154 -11.37 0.46 8.26
N THR A 155 -12.19 -0.33 7.57
CA THR A 155 -12.32 -0.27 6.10
C THR A 155 -12.87 1.08 5.66
N ILE A 156 -13.85 1.64 6.34
CA ILE A 156 -14.37 2.99 6.06
C ILE A 156 -13.26 4.05 6.23
N VAL A 157 -12.49 3.96 7.32
CA VAL A 157 -11.37 4.88 7.57
C VAL A 157 -10.28 4.73 6.50
N LEU A 158 -9.92 3.51 6.15
CA LEU A 158 -8.94 3.26 5.07
C LEU A 158 -9.36 3.90 3.75
N LEU A 159 -10.62 3.74 3.37
CA LEU A 159 -11.15 4.25 2.13
C LEU A 159 -11.42 5.78 2.17
N CYS A 160 -11.74 6.35 3.32
CA CYS A 160 -12.19 7.73 3.41
C CYS A 160 -11.20 8.67 4.13
N LYS A 161 -10.12 8.14 4.73
CA LYS A 161 -9.04 8.90 5.37
C LYS A 161 -7.67 8.49 4.84
N SER A 162 -7.26 7.25 5.08
CA SER A 162 -5.88 6.80 4.83
C SER A 162 -5.47 6.93 3.36
N LEU A 163 -6.28 6.42 2.44
CA LEU A 163 -5.99 6.54 1.01
C LEU A 163 -6.12 7.98 0.48
N PRO A 164 -7.19 8.73 0.80
CA PRO A 164 -7.27 10.14 0.41
C PRO A 164 -6.10 10.98 0.96
N GLU A 165 -5.69 10.80 2.20
CA GLU A 165 -4.52 11.48 2.77
C GLU A 165 -3.23 11.12 2.00
N ALA A 166 -3.05 9.86 1.62
CA ALA A 166 -1.91 9.45 0.80
C ALA A 166 -1.90 10.12 -0.58
N TYR A 167 -3.08 10.43 -1.15
CA TYR A 167 -3.19 11.16 -2.41
C TYR A 167 -2.81 12.64 -2.30
N ALA A 168 -2.76 13.20 -1.11
CA ALA A 168 -2.31 14.57 -0.89
C ALA A 168 -0.80 14.77 -1.16
N ALA A 169 -0.02 13.68 -1.21
CA ALA A 169 1.39 13.70 -1.57
C ALA A 169 1.56 13.50 -3.09
N PRO A 170 2.04 14.50 -3.86
CA PRO A 170 2.11 14.43 -5.32
C PRO A 170 2.96 13.29 -5.84
N ARG A 171 4.08 12.98 -5.18
CA ARG A 171 5.03 11.97 -5.61
C ARG A 171 4.48 10.54 -5.57
N PRO A 172 4.00 9.99 -4.43
CA PRO A 172 3.37 8.69 -4.43
C PRO A 172 2.12 8.65 -5.32
N SER A 173 1.38 9.75 -5.43
CA SER A 173 0.22 9.85 -6.31
C SER A 173 0.59 9.71 -7.79
N ALA A 174 1.68 10.33 -8.23
CA ALA A 174 2.18 10.17 -9.60
C ALA A 174 2.52 8.71 -9.89
N VAL A 175 3.22 8.02 -8.97
CA VAL A 175 3.56 6.59 -9.10
C VAL A 175 2.30 5.72 -9.15
N LEU A 176 1.34 5.97 -8.27
CA LEU A 176 0.07 5.23 -8.26
C LEU A 176 -0.72 5.44 -9.56
N ASN A 177 -0.66 6.63 -10.13
CA ASN A 177 -1.35 6.96 -11.38
C ASN A 177 -0.67 6.34 -12.62
N LEU A 178 0.64 6.08 -12.57
CA LEU A 178 1.39 5.43 -13.66
C LEU A 178 0.74 4.13 -14.14
N SER A 179 0.27 3.30 -13.23
CA SER A 179 -0.35 2.03 -13.57
C SER A 179 -1.77 2.17 -14.13
N ARG A 180 -2.35 3.38 -14.11
CA ARG A 180 -3.76 3.66 -14.44
C ARG A 180 -4.78 2.74 -13.77
N GLN A 181 -4.35 1.86 -12.87
CA GLN A 181 -5.22 0.86 -12.24
C GLN A 181 -6.36 1.49 -11.46
N LEU A 182 -6.07 2.59 -10.75
CA LEU A 182 -7.10 3.26 -9.96
C LEU A 182 -8.08 4.04 -10.86
N ALA A 183 -7.66 4.50 -12.02
CA ALA A 183 -8.54 5.17 -12.98
C ALA A 183 -9.41 4.19 -13.76
N SER A 184 -8.84 3.06 -14.20
CA SER A 184 -9.54 2.07 -15.02
C SER A 184 -10.16 0.93 -14.23
N LEU A 185 -9.57 0.57 -13.08
CA LEU A 185 -9.99 -0.55 -12.22
C LEU A 185 -9.85 -0.21 -10.73
N PRO A 186 -10.51 0.83 -10.25
CA PRO A 186 -10.38 1.27 -8.86
C PRO A 186 -10.70 0.16 -7.85
N TYR A 187 -11.68 -0.70 -8.14
CA TYR A 187 -12.01 -1.86 -7.28
C TYR A 187 -10.84 -2.83 -7.12
N HIS A 188 -10.13 -3.11 -8.22
CA HIS A 188 -9.00 -4.03 -8.21
C HIS A 188 -7.91 -3.54 -7.26
N ARG A 189 -7.55 -2.28 -7.39
CA ARG A 189 -6.50 -1.68 -6.57
C ARG A 189 -6.88 -1.64 -5.09
N LEU A 190 -8.12 -1.23 -4.81
CA LEU A 190 -8.59 -1.10 -3.43
C LEU A 190 -8.80 -2.44 -2.74
N LEU A 191 -9.38 -3.42 -3.43
CA LEU A 191 -9.54 -4.76 -2.88
C LEU A 191 -8.19 -5.45 -2.66
N GLY A 192 -7.20 -5.24 -3.53
CA GLY A 192 -5.86 -5.75 -3.30
C GLY A 192 -5.19 -5.13 -2.07
N THR A 193 -5.37 -3.82 -1.87
CA THR A 193 -4.89 -3.17 -0.64
C THR A 193 -5.61 -3.71 0.60
N LEU A 194 -6.93 -3.86 0.54
CA LEU A 194 -7.70 -4.43 1.63
C LEU A 194 -7.31 -5.89 1.91
N GLN A 195 -7.06 -6.68 0.87
CA GLN A 195 -6.55 -8.04 1.00
C GLN A 195 -5.21 -8.09 1.75
N LEU A 196 -4.24 -7.22 1.38
CA LEU A 196 -2.97 -7.11 2.10
C LEU A 196 -3.19 -6.79 3.58
N LEU A 197 -4.03 -5.79 3.87
CA LEU A 197 -4.35 -5.38 5.24
C LEU A 197 -4.93 -6.53 6.07
N VAL A 198 -5.84 -7.30 5.48
CA VAL A 198 -6.45 -8.46 6.15
C VAL A 198 -5.45 -9.59 6.30
N THR A 199 -4.61 -9.86 5.29
CA THR A 199 -3.54 -10.88 5.42
C THR A 199 -2.61 -10.53 6.59
N VAL A 200 -2.14 -9.28 6.66
CA VAL A 200 -1.26 -8.80 7.76
C VAL A 200 -1.97 -8.85 9.11
N SER A 201 -3.25 -8.47 9.15
CA SER A 201 -4.01 -8.36 10.40
C SER A 201 -4.78 -9.64 10.76
N THR A 202 -4.65 -10.72 10.00
CA THR A 202 -5.21 -12.02 10.39
C THR A 202 -4.39 -12.60 11.53
N PRO A 203 -5.02 -13.03 12.66
CA PRO A 203 -4.31 -13.66 13.76
C PRO A 203 -3.39 -14.79 13.30
N ASN A 204 -2.16 -14.79 13.81
CA ASN A 204 -1.09 -15.75 13.51
C ASN A 204 -0.53 -15.68 12.07
N SER A 205 -0.82 -14.64 11.29
CA SER A 205 -0.26 -14.51 9.92
C SER A 205 1.26 -14.28 9.88
N PHE A 206 1.86 -13.88 11.00
CA PHE A 206 3.32 -13.78 11.19
C PHE A 206 3.95 -15.06 11.72
N GLU A 207 3.15 -16.08 11.95
CA GLU A 207 3.53 -17.35 12.55
C GLU A 207 2.99 -18.52 11.72
N GLY A 208 3.19 -19.73 12.24
CA GLY A 208 2.74 -20.93 11.58
C GLY A 208 3.67 -21.38 10.44
N PRO A 209 3.26 -22.39 9.68
CA PRO A 209 4.15 -23.02 8.71
C PRO A 209 4.39 -22.18 7.44
N TRP A 210 3.54 -21.19 7.16
CA TRP A 210 3.52 -20.46 5.88
C TRP A 210 3.84 -18.98 5.98
N PHE A 211 3.76 -18.37 7.16
CA PHE A 211 4.07 -16.95 7.40
C PHE A 211 3.43 -15.98 6.40
N PRO A 212 2.12 -16.01 6.17
CA PRO A 212 1.50 -15.28 5.06
C PRO A 212 1.74 -13.77 5.07
N ALA A 213 1.86 -13.14 6.24
CA ALA A 213 2.17 -11.71 6.33
C ALA A 213 3.61 -11.40 5.87
N LEU A 214 4.57 -12.29 6.18
CA LEU A 214 5.96 -12.12 5.76
C LEU A 214 6.12 -12.34 4.27
N VAL A 215 5.48 -13.37 3.72
CA VAL A 215 5.46 -13.63 2.28
C VAL A 215 4.85 -12.46 1.51
N ALA A 216 3.77 -11.86 2.04
CA ALA A 216 3.17 -10.66 1.46
C ALA A 216 4.10 -9.43 1.54
N ALA A 217 4.91 -9.31 2.60
CA ALA A 217 5.90 -8.23 2.72
C ALA A 217 6.99 -8.35 1.65
N GLU A 218 7.49 -9.57 1.40
CA GLU A 218 8.49 -9.84 0.36
C GLU A 218 7.95 -9.56 -1.05
N GLU A 219 6.72 -9.98 -1.33
CA GLU A 219 6.07 -9.66 -2.60
C GLU A 219 5.99 -8.14 -2.82
N MET A 220 5.64 -7.38 -1.77
CA MET A 220 5.58 -5.92 -1.83
C MET A 220 6.97 -5.27 -1.98
N GLN A 221 8.02 -5.82 -1.36
CA GLN A 221 9.39 -5.35 -1.57
C GLN A 221 9.79 -5.44 -3.03
N LEU A 222 9.59 -6.60 -3.66
CA LEU A 222 9.95 -6.83 -5.05
C LEU A 222 9.08 -6.00 -6.01
N LEU A 223 7.79 -5.81 -5.71
CA LEU A 223 6.93 -4.89 -6.45
C LEU A 223 7.52 -3.47 -6.45
N HIS A 224 7.88 -2.96 -5.30
CA HIS A 224 8.44 -1.62 -5.16
C HIS A 224 9.83 -1.50 -5.80
N ALA A 225 10.67 -2.52 -5.67
CA ALA A 225 11.95 -2.59 -6.35
C ALA A 225 11.80 -2.59 -7.88
N GLY A 226 10.82 -3.33 -8.41
CA GLY A 226 10.46 -3.33 -9.83
C GLY A 226 10.08 -1.93 -10.32
N VAL A 227 9.27 -1.20 -9.54
CA VAL A 227 8.90 0.19 -9.85
C VAL A 227 10.14 1.09 -9.83
N ARG A 228 10.98 1.02 -8.79
CA ARG A 228 12.21 1.83 -8.71
C ARG A 228 13.17 1.56 -9.86
N SER A 229 13.42 0.30 -10.16
CA SER A 229 14.45 -0.09 -11.10
C SER A 229 14.06 0.07 -12.57
N ASN A 230 12.77 -0.13 -12.87
CA ASN A 230 12.30 -0.20 -14.26
C ASN A 230 11.44 0.98 -14.69
N VAL A 231 10.69 1.60 -13.77
CA VAL A 231 9.76 2.68 -14.10
C VAL A 231 10.41 4.05 -13.85
N ALA A 232 11.05 4.23 -12.70
CA ALA A 232 11.63 5.51 -12.30
C ALA A 232 12.68 6.08 -13.26
N PRO A 233 13.65 5.30 -13.79
CA PRO A 233 14.64 5.84 -14.74
C PRO A 233 14.02 6.35 -16.02
N ARG A 234 12.92 5.74 -16.46
CA ARG A 234 12.21 6.12 -17.69
C ARG A 234 11.33 7.34 -17.50
N MET A 235 10.77 7.52 -16.32
CA MET A 235 10.13 8.78 -15.95
C MET A 235 11.14 9.93 -15.97
N GLY A 236 12.34 9.72 -15.41
CA GLY A 236 13.41 10.71 -15.43
C GLY A 236 13.86 11.09 -16.84
N ALA A 237 14.05 10.13 -17.74
CA ALA A 237 14.42 10.36 -19.13
C ALA A 237 13.34 11.15 -19.90
N ALA A 238 12.08 10.82 -19.67
CA ALA A 238 10.96 11.53 -20.26
C ALA A 238 10.94 13.02 -19.87
N ILE A 239 11.36 13.35 -18.64
CA ILE A 239 11.37 14.73 -18.12
C ILE A 239 12.54 15.54 -18.64
N THR A 240 13.67 14.92 -18.95
CA THR A 240 14.84 15.61 -19.50
C THR A 240 14.71 15.93 -20.99
N GLY A 241 13.56 15.71 -21.60
CA GLY A 241 13.33 15.94 -23.04
C GLY A 241 13.81 14.81 -23.96
N GLN A 242 14.37 13.75 -23.39
CA GLN A 242 14.67 12.49 -24.09
C GLN A 242 13.45 11.57 -24.04
N VAL A 243 12.36 12.04 -24.58
CA VAL A 243 11.10 11.32 -24.53
C VAL A 243 11.21 10.05 -25.37
N ASP A 244 11.05 8.90 -24.74
CA ASP A 244 10.72 7.69 -25.45
C ASP A 244 9.30 7.85 -26.02
N ARG A 245 9.22 8.21 -27.33
CA ARG A 245 7.95 8.39 -28.05
C ARG A 245 7.04 7.17 -27.95
N THR A 246 7.59 6.01 -27.68
CA THR A 246 6.84 4.78 -27.40
C THR A 246 6.09 4.87 -26.06
N LEU A 247 6.70 5.47 -25.06
CA LEU A 247 6.07 5.72 -23.78
C LEU A 247 4.97 6.78 -23.90
N GLU A 248 5.22 7.87 -24.66
CA GLU A 248 4.20 8.90 -24.97
C GLU A 248 2.99 8.31 -25.67
N ALA A 249 3.20 7.57 -26.76
CA ALA A 249 2.13 6.94 -27.51
C ALA A 249 1.32 5.95 -26.65
N TRP A 250 1.98 5.30 -25.69
CA TRP A 250 1.34 4.35 -24.79
C TRP A 250 0.55 5.02 -23.65
N ILE A 251 1.03 6.16 -23.15
CA ILE A 251 0.36 6.92 -22.10
C ILE A 251 -0.95 7.55 -22.62
N GLY A 252 -1.03 7.92 -23.91
CA GLY A 252 -2.25 8.39 -24.61
C GLY A 252 -2.69 9.81 -24.23
N SER A 253 -3.90 10.21 -24.63
CA SER A 253 -4.40 11.59 -24.50
C SER A 253 -4.64 12.07 -23.05
N ASP A 254 -4.65 11.15 -22.08
CA ASP A 254 -4.70 11.47 -20.64
C ASP A 254 -3.32 11.71 -20.03
N ASP A 255 -2.29 11.83 -20.86
CA ASP A 255 -0.91 12.08 -20.48
C ASP A 255 -0.75 13.30 -19.61
N TYR A 256 -1.61 14.30 -19.81
CA TYR A 256 -1.61 15.50 -19.00
C TYR A 256 -1.72 15.19 -17.49
N VAL A 257 -2.55 14.22 -17.11
CA VAL A 257 -2.71 13.85 -15.68
C VAL A 257 -1.47 13.17 -15.14
N LEU A 258 -0.80 12.34 -15.95
CA LEU A 258 0.44 11.67 -15.57
C LEU A 258 1.61 12.65 -15.52
N TRP A 259 1.81 13.38 -16.58
CA TRP A 259 2.92 14.34 -16.75
C TRP A 259 2.74 15.56 -15.86
N GLY A 260 1.53 16.11 -15.77
CA GLY A 260 1.22 17.19 -14.84
C GLY A 260 1.44 16.77 -13.39
N GLY A 261 1.14 15.50 -13.02
CA GLY A 261 1.47 14.95 -11.71
C GLY A 261 2.97 14.88 -11.45
N TYR A 262 3.74 14.53 -12.46
CA TYR A 262 5.19 14.48 -12.36
C TYR A 262 5.84 15.89 -12.40
N GLU A 263 5.35 16.80 -13.21
CA GLU A 263 5.82 18.19 -13.21
C GLU A 263 5.47 18.89 -11.89
N ALA A 264 4.29 18.67 -11.34
CA ALA A 264 3.93 19.15 -10.03
C ALA A 264 4.80 18.51 -8.94
N PHE A 265 5.14 17.24 -9.08
CA PHE A 265 6.12 16.55 -8.24
C PHE A 265 7.50 17.20 -8.32
N ARG A 266 8.00 17.46 -9.54
CA ARG A 266 9.28 18.12 -9.76
C ARG A 266 9.29 19.57 -9.27
N ALA A 267 8.22 20.33 -9.49
CA ALA A 267 8.10 21.73 -9.09
C ALA A 267 7.77 21.92 -7.60
N GLY A 268 6.96 21.02 -7.04
CA GLY A 268 6.48 21.11 -5.65
C GLY A 268 7.30 20.33 -4.65
N TRP A 269 8.21 19.46 -5.10
CA TRP A 269 9.08 18.73 -4.19
C TRP A 269 10.12 19.68 -3.62
N PRO A 270 10.24 19.80 -2.29
CA PRO A 270 11.10 20.79 -1.65
C PRO A 270 12.61 20.65 -1.90
N HIS A 271 13.01 19.76 -2.76
CA HIS A 271 14.40 19.39 -3.06
C HIS A 271 14.79 19.62 -4.53
N SER A 272 14.17 20.60 -5.21
CA SER A 272 14.85 21.20 -6.35
C SER A 272 16.22 21.70 -5.85
N ASP A 273 17.25 21.56 -6.68
CA ASP A 273 18.67 21.82 -6.37
C ASP A 273 18.99 23.19 -5.72
N ASP A 274 17.99 24.07 -5.62
CA ASP A 274 18.11 25.43 -5.11
C ASP A 274 17.81 25.62 -3.61
N ARG A 275 17.53 24.53 -2.85
CA ARG A 275 17.28 24.66 -1.39
C ARG A 275 18.47 24.24 -0.55
N PRO A 276 18.72 24.93 0.61
CA PRO A 276 19.72 24.49 1.57
C PRO A 276 19.37 23.07 2.05
N GLY A 277 20.25 22.11 1.73
CA GLY A 277 20.06 20.68 2.01
C GLY A 277 19.90 19.80 0.77
N ALA A 278 20.07 20.32 -0.44
CA ALA A 278 20.16 19.58 -1.70
C ALA A 278 21.39 18.64 -1.79
N GLU A 279 22.19 18.56 -0.75
CA GLU A 279 23.31 17.62 -0.60
C GLU A 279 22.85 16.16 -0.45
N ALA A 280 21.58 15.91 -0.15
CA ALA A 280 21.01 14.57 -0.20
C ALA A 280 20.84 14.17 -1.67
N GLY A 281 21.53 13.16 -2.13
CA GLY A 281 21.55 12.67 -3.51
C GLY A 281 20.18 12.48 -4.16
N PRO A 282 20.09 11.96 -5.39
CA PRO A 282 18.84 11.88 -6.14
C PRO A 282 17.78 11.07 -5.39
N GLN A 283 16.59 11.64 -5.29
CA GLN A 283 15.49 11.00 -4.57
C GLN A 283 15.00 9.73 -5.27
N GLN A 284 14.70 8.72 -4.47
CA GLN A 284 14.16 7.46 -4.95
C GLN A 284 12.63 7.53 -5.10
N VAL A 285 12.12 6.96 -6.17
CA VAL A 285 10.68 6.69 -6.32
C VAL A 285 10.31 5.53 -5.40
N VAL A 286 9.21 5.62 -4.66
CA VAL A 286 8.84 4.63 -3.62
C VAL A 286 9.97 4.44 -2.61
N SER A 287 10.45 5.57 -2.09
CA SER A 287 11.55 5.62 -1.11
C SER A 287 11.16 5.00 0.24
N GLN A 288 12.15 4.86 1.12
CA GLN A 288 11.91 4.47 2.53
C GLN A 288 10.93 5.44 3.23
N ALA A 289 11.03 6.75 2.93
CA ALA A 289 10.08 7.74 3.46
C ALA A 289 8.65 7.49 2.97
N ASP A 290 8.45 7.24 1.67
CA ASP A 290 7.13 6.97 1.10
C ASP A 290 6.53 5.65 1.62
N MET A 291 7.37 4.62 1.78
CA MET A 291 6.96 3.33 2.33
C MET A 291 6.53 3.46 3.79
N LEU A 292 7.31 4.17 4.62
CA LEU A 292 6.97 4.38 6.03
C LEU A 292 5.71 5.24 6.18
N ALA A 293 5.56 6.29 5.37
CA ALA A 293 4.34 7.10 5.34
C ALA A 293 3.11 6.25 4.99
N THR A 294 3.24 5.29 4.05
CA THR A 294 2.17 4.36 3.71
C THR A 294 1.82 3.44 4.88
N ILE A 295 2.81 2.92 5.60
CA ILE A 295 2.60 2.12 6.82
C ILE A 295 1.85 2.93 7.87
N ILE A 296 2.25 4.18 8.09
CA ILE A 296 1.58 5.09 9.04
C ILE A 296 0.15 5.41 8.59
N ALA A 297 -0.07 5.59 7.29
CA ALA A 297 -1.42 5.77 6.76
C ALA A 297 -2.33 4.57 7.04
N PHE A 298 -1.80 3.35 7.01
CA PHE A 298 -2.56 2.13 7.31
C PHE A 298 -2.65 1.77 8.80
N SER A 299 -1.95 2.47 9.65
CA SER A 299 -1.95 2.25 11.11
C SER A 299 -2.46 3.47 11.88
N LEU A 300 -1.64 4.51 12.05
CA LEU A 300 -1.98 5.71 12.81
C LEU A 300 -3.26 6.38 12.31
N LEU A 301 -3.41 6.55 10.98
CA LEU A 301 -4.61 7.19 10.46
C LEU A 301 -5.87 6.33 10.64
N VAL A 302 -5.72 5.01 10.73
CA VAL A 302 -6.83 4.11 11.09
C VAL A 302 -7.20 4.32 12.56
N VAL A 303 -6.23 4.36 13.47
CA VAL A 303 -6.46 4.66 14.89
C VAL A 303 -7.21 5.99 15.07
N ASP A 304 -6.72 7.04 14.42
CA ASP A 304 -7.33 8.37 14.51
C ASP A 304 -8.73 8.41 13.89
N GLY A 305 -8.91 7.81 12.73
CA GLY A 305 -10.20 7.78 12.06
C GLY A 305 -11.26 6.96 12.81
N LEU A 306 -10.86 5.91 13.50
CA LEU A 306 -11.78 5.17 14.38
C LEU A 306 -12.23 6.02 15.57
N ARG A 307 -11.33 6.84 16.15
CA ARG A 307 -11.69 7.83 17.18
C ARG A 307 -12.66 8.88 16.62
N ASP A 308 -12.39 9.39 15.43
CA ASP A 308 -13.27 10.35 14.73
C ASP A 308 -14.66 9.77 14.44
N LEU A 309 -14.77 8.47 14.16
CA LEU A 309 -16.04 7.76 13.98
C LEU A 309 -16.74 7.41 15.31
N GLY A 310 -16.06 7.58 16.45
CA GLY A 310 -16.56 7.23 17.78
C GLY A 310 -16.60 5.72 18.07
N VAL A 311 -15.69 4.97 17.44
CA VAL A 311 -15.48 3.53 17.64
C VAL A 311 -13.98 3.22 17.84
N PRO A 312 -13.32 3.86 18.83
CA PRO A 312 -11.88 3.69 19.05
C PRO A 312 -11.51 2.24 19.32
N PHE A 313 -10.25 1.93 19.21
CA PHE A 313 -9.68 0.73 19.80
C PHE A 313 -9.78 0.79 21.33
N ASP A 314 -9.76 -0.38 21.96
CA ASP A 314 -9.68 -0.47 23.40
C ASP A 314 -8.30 0.00 23.91
N GLU A 315 -8.20 0.28 25.21
CA GLU A 315 -6.95 0.80 25.81
C GLU A 315 -5.76 -0.13 25.54
N GLY A 316 -4.72 0.43 24.93
CA GLY A 316 -3.48 -0.26 24.55
C GLY A 316 -3.56 -1.11 23.28
N ASP A 317 -4.73 -1.24 22.64
CA ASP A 317 -4.88 -1.92 21.37
C ASP A 317 -4.36 -1.07 20.21
N ASP A 318 -4.43 0.25 20.34
CA ASP A 318 -3.88 1.20 19.39
C ASP A 318 -2.35 1.10 19.29
N GLU A 319 -1.63 1.03 20.42
CA GLU A 319 -0.18 0.79 20.44
C GLU A 319 0.16 -0.63 19.95
N ALA A 320 -0.65 -1.63 20.27
CA ALA A 320 -0.46 -2.98 19.74
C ALA A 320 -0.66 -3.05 18.22
N PHE A 321 -1.64 -2.31 17.70
CA PHE A 321 -1.87 -2.20 16.26
C PHE A 321 -0.72 -1.47 15.55
N TRP A 322 -0.17 -0.41 16.16
CA TRP A 322 1.04 0.23 15.66
C TRP A 322 2.24 -0.74 15.69
N HIS A 323 2.43 -1.50 16.76
CA HIS A 323 3.50 -2.47 16.87
C HIS A 323 3.43 -3.55 15.77
N LEU A 324 2.24 -4.06 15.46
CA LEU A 324 2.01 -4.94 14.32
C LEU A 324 2.56 -4.35 13.02
N TRP A 325 2.23 -3.09 12.74
CA TRP A 325 2.66 -2.41 11.51
C TRP A 325 4.15 -2.07 11.50
N ARG A 326 4.76 -1.82 12.66
CA ARG A 326 6.23 -1.70 12.77
C ARG A 326 6.94 -2.99 12.37
N VAL A 327 6.45 -4.12 12.86
CA VAL A 327 7.01 -5.43 12.50
C VAL A 327 6.85 -5.67 10.99
N PHE A 328 5.68 -5.40 10.43
CA PHE A 328 5.46 -5.53 8.99
C PHE A 328 6.35 -4.57 8.18
N ALA A 329 6.55 -3.34 8.64
CA ALA A 329 7.41 -2.35 8.01
C ALA A 329 8.86 -2.83 7.90
N LEU A 330 9.38 -3.47 8.94
CA LEU A 330 10.71 -4.06 8.93
C LEU A 330 10.84 -5.12 7.82
N PHE A 331 9.94 -6.08 7.77
CA PHE A 331 9.95 -7.13 6.75
C PHE A 331 9.65 -6.60 5.34
N LYS A 332 9.04 -5.43 5.24
CA LYS A 332 8.91 -4.71 3.97
C LYS A 332 10.20 -3.99 3.54
N GLY A 333 11.26 -4.09 4.30
CA GLY A 333 12.58 -3.54 4.00
C GLY A 333 12.81 -2.12 4.51
N ILE A 334 12.04 -1.65 5.52
CA ILE A 334 12.26 -0.34 6.15
C ILE A 334 13.22 -0.49 7.33
N HIS A 335 14.52 -0.42 7.02
CA HIS A 335 15.60 -0.56 7.99
C HIS A 335 16.91 0.04 7.43
N PRO A 336 17.90 0.36 8.27
CA PRO A 336 19.22 0.77 7.81
C PRO A 336 19.88 -0.27 6.90
N PRO A 337 20.64 0.16 5.89
CA PRO A 337 21.42 -0.76 5.07
C PRO A 337 22.38 -1.60 5.92
N GLY A 338 22.40 -2.90 5.70
CA GLY A 338 23.24 -3.84 6.47
C GLY A 338 22.68 -4.23 7.84
N GLU A 339 21.58 -3.64 8.31
CA GLU A 339 20.95 -3.91 9.60
C GLU A 339 19.49 -4.38 9.46
N PRO A 340 19.21 -5.51 8.80
CA PRO A 340 17.86 -5.89 8.41
C PRO A 340 16.90 -6.18 9.58
N MET A 341 17.43 -6.33 10.82
CA MET A 341 16.63 -6.55 12.04
C MET A 341 16.53 -5.31 12.94
N SER A 342 17.08 -4.17 12.48
CA SER A 342 17.09 -2.91 13.23
C SER A 342 15.81 -2.12 13.05
N ASP A 343 15.23 -1.65 14.14
CA ASP A 343 14.10 -0.72 14.14
C ASP A 343 14.55 0.77 14.18
N ALA A 344 15.81 1.04 13.92
CA ALA A 344 16.38 2.37 14.09
C ALA A 344 15.70 3.46 13.22
N TRP A 345 15.07 3.06 12.10
CA TRP A 345 14.34 3.98 11.22
C TRP A 345 12.83 4.02 11.49
N LEU A 346 12.34 3.20 12.40
CA LEU A 346 10.91 3.07 12.69
C LEU A 346 10.54 3.84 13.97
N PRO A 347 9.52 4.72 13.94
CA PRO A 347 8.96 5.28 15.15
C PRO A 347 8.54 4.16 16.13
N ARG A 348 8.86 4.32 17.41
CA ARG A 348 8.63 3.24 18.40
C ARG A 348 7.23 3.26 18.98
N THR A 349 6.65 4.45 19.07
CA THR A 349 5.32 4.68 19.67
C THR A 349 4.40 5.39 18.67
N LEU A 350 3.11 5.39 18.93
CA LEU A 350 2.14 6.19 18.16
C LEU A 350 2.43 7.69 18.23
N VAL A 351 2.98 8.17 19.34
CA VAL A 351 3.35 9.59 19.48
C VAL A 351 4.48 9.96 18.52
N GLU A 352 5.49 9.10 18.42
CA GLU A 352 6.59 9.28 17.45
C GLU A 352 6.11 9.10 16.00
N ALA A 353 5.22 8.12 15.74
CA ALA A 353 4.61 7.93 14.43
C ALA A 353 3.81 9.16 13.98
N ARG A 354 3.13 9.82 14.92
CA ARG A 354 2.43 11.09 14.66
C ARG A 354 3.40 12.22 14.32
N ALA A 355 4.48 12.34 15.07
CA ALA A 355 5.51 13.35 14.79
C ALA A 355 6.18 13.14 13.43
N PHE A 356 6.47 11.87 13.06
CA PHE A 356 6.89 11.53 11.70
C PHE A 356 5.85 11.96 10.65
N TRP A 357 4.58 11.64 10.88
CA TRP A 357 3.51 11.95 9.93
C TRP A 357 3.34 13.46 9.70
N GLU A 358 3.43 14.25 10.76
CA GLU A 358 3.39 15.71 10.68
C GLU A 358 4.58 16.25 9.87
N ALA A 359 5.79 15.73 10.11
CA ALA A 359 6.97 16.10 9.33
C ALA A 359 6.80 15.70 7.85
N TYR A 360 6.28 14.49 7.58
CA TYR A 360 6.01 14.03 6.21
C TYR A 360 4.96 14.91 5.50
N ARG A 361 3.90 15.29 6.19
CA ARG A 361 2.89 16.22 5.65
C ARG A 361 3.49 17.57 5.31
N ALA A 362 4.33 18.11 6.19
CA ALA A 362 4.98 19.39 5.97
C ALA A 362 5.94 19.39 4.77
N GLU A 363 6.66 18.28 4.55
CA GLU A 363 7.68 18.16 3.51
C GLU A 363 7.15 17.65 2.17
N CYS A 364 6.14 16.75 2.19
CA CYS A 364 5.78 15.94 1.04
C CYS A 364 4.39 16.20 0.48
N TYR A 365 3.52 16.90 1.22
CA TYR A 365 2.18 17.21 0.73
C TYR A 365 2.18 18.42 -0.22
N ALA A 366 1.20 18.41 -1.13
CA ALA A 366 0.88 19.59 -1.90
C ALA A 366 0.57 20.78 -0.99
N PRO A 367 0.80 22.02 -1.45
CA PRO A 367 0.52 23.22 -0.64
C PRO A 367 -0.90 23.23 -0.09
N ALA A 368 -1.07 23.82 1.08
CA ALA A 368 -2.39 24.03 1.66
C ALA A 368 -3.23 24.96 0.75
N ILE A 369 -4.49 24.59 0.55
CA ILE A 369 -5.42 25.33 -0.31
C ILE A 369 -6.56 25.87 0.55
N ASN A 370 -6.83 27.18 0.42
CA ASN A 370 -7.96 27.81 1.08
C ASN A 370 -9.22 27.71 0.19
N TRP A 371 -10.26 27.05 0.65
CA TRP A 371 -11.56 26.98 -0.03
C TRP A 371 -12.26 28.32 -0.28
N SER A 372 -11.88 29.36 0.46
CA SER A 372 -12.47 30.69 0.26
C SER A 372 -12.03 31.36 -1.05
N THR A 373 -10.99 30.83 -1.70
CA THR A 373 -10.55 31.34 -3.00
C THR A 373 -11.42 30.76 -4.11
N PRO A 374 -11.88 31.57 -5.08
CA PRO A 374 -12.76 31.08 -6.14
C PRO A 374 -12.14 29.99 -7.01
N ASP A 375 -10.82 29.98 -7.14
CA ASP A 375 -10.00 29.07 -7.96
C ASP A 375 -9.44 27.86 -7.22
N TRP A 376 -9.91 27.57 -6.00
CA TRP A 376 -9.33 26.55 -5.16
C TRP A 376 -9.29 25.13 -5.80
N GLN A 377 -10.31 24.78 -6.58
CA GLN A 377 -10.35 23.47 -7.26
C GLN A 377 -9.33 23.39 -8.39
N GLU A 378 -9.13 24.48 -9.12
CA GLU A 378 -8.13 24.54 -10.16
C GLU A 378 -6.72 24.52 -9.59
N ARG A 379 -6.50 25.19 -8.47
CA ARG A 379 -5.24 25.10 -7.72
C ARG A 379 -4.96 23.68 -7.23
N ALA A 380 -5.95 23.00 -6.65
CA ALA A 380 -5.80 21.61 -6.23
C ALA A 380 -5.39 20.70 -7.41
N ARG A 381 -6.05 20.88 -8.56
CA ARG A 381 -5.74 20.12 -9.78
C ARG A 381 -4.36 20.46 -10.35
N ARG A 382 -3.97 21.73 -10.34
CA ARG A 382 -2.67 22.17 -10.82
C ARG A 382 -1.52 21.73 -9.94
N ASP A 383 -1.68 21.86 -8.60
CA ASP A 383 -0.61 21.62 -7.64
C ASP A 383 -0.43 20.12 -7.34
N ASN A 384 -1.46 19.30 -7.57
CA ASN A 384 -1.41 17.84 -7.43
C ASN A 384 -2.39 17.14 -8.41
N PRO A 385 -2.14 17.19 -9.72
CA PRO A 385 -3.06 16.65 -10.72
C PRO A 385 -3.27 15.14 -10.59
N ALA A 386 -2.22 14.37 -10.27
CA ALA A 386 -2.32 12.92 -10.05
C ALA A 386 -3.19 12.59 -8.83
N GLY A 387 -2.96 13.26 -7.69
CA GLY A 387 -3.75 13.05 -6.48
C GLY A 387 -5.22 13.46 -6.67
N HIS A 388 -5.48 14.54 -7.40
CA HIS A 388 -6.83 14.96 -7.75
C HIS A 388 -7.56 13.92 -8.62
N ALA A 389 -6.89 13.38 -9.65
CA ALA A 389 -7.44 12.35 -10.52
C ALA A 389 -7.72 11.05 -9.76
N LEU A 390 -6.77 10.61 -8.92
CA LEU A 390 -6.93 9.44 -8.06
C LEU A 390 -8.12 9.59 -7.10
N THR A 391 -8.25 10.76 -6.47
CA THR A 391 -9.37 11.07 -5.57
C THR A 391 -10.71 11.03 -6.31
N SER A 392 -10.78 11.62 -7.50
CA SER A 392 -12.02 11.64 -8.30
C SER A 392 -12.46 10.22 -8.68
N SER A 393 -11.54 9.39 -9.16
CA SER A 393 -11.81 7.98 -9.50
C SER A 393 -12.20 7.16 -8.27
N HIS A 394 -11.51 7.38 -7.13
CA HIS A 394 -11.78 6.74 -5.87
C HIS A 394 -13.19 7.06 -5.36
N LEU A 395 -13.58 8.32 -5.35
CA LEU A 395 -14.91 8.76 -4.93
C LEU A 395 -16.02 8.22 -5.84
N ALA A 396 -15.80 8.20 -7.16
CA ALA A 396 -16.74 7.61 -8.10
C ALA A 396 -16.94 6.10 -7.83
N MET A 397 -15.85 5.39 -7.55
CA MET A 397 -15.88 3.99 -7.15
C MET A 397 -16.64 3.77 -5.84
N LEU A 398 -16.33 4.55 -4.79
CA LEU A 398 -17.04 4.44 -3.51
C LEU A 398 -18.55 4.69 -3.68
N ALA A 399 -18.93 5.67 -4.49
CA ALA A 399 -20.33 5.96 -4.77
C ALA A 399 -21.03 4.77 -5.43
N ARG A 400 -20.42 4.15 -6.45
CA ARG A 400 -20.95 2.96 -7.13
C ARG A 400 -21.03 1.77 -6.18
N PHE A 401 -19.99 1.54 -5.37
CA PHE A 401 -19.98 0.47 -4.38
C PHE A 401 -21.09 0.64 -3.35
N LEU A 402 -21.25 1.83 -2.77
CA LEU A 402 -22.34 2.14 -1.84
C LEU A 402 -23.71 1.94 -2.49
N HIS A 403 -23.88 2.40 -3.73
CA HIS A 403 -25.12 2.22 -4.47
C HIS A 403 -25.48 0.73 -4.70
N ALA A 404 -24.48 -0.10 -4.99
CA ALA A 404 -24.66 -1.53 -5.22
C ALA A 404 -24.92 -2.35 -3.94
N VAL A 405 -24.40 -1.88 -2.79
CA VAL A 405 -24.47 -2.62 -1.51
C VAL A 405 -25.66 -2.21 -0.66
N LEU A 406 -26.06 -0.94 -0.74
CA LEU A 406 -27.20 -0.44 0.06
C LEU A 406 -28.53 -1.00 -0.49
N PRO A 407 -29.34 -1.65 0.36
CA PRO A 407 -30.64 -2.19 -0.06
C PRO A 407 -31.72 -1.11 -0.16
N LEU A 408 -31.34 0.14 -0.26
CA LEU A 408 -32.25 1.30 -0.29
C LEU A 408 -32.29 1.89 -1.70
N PRO A 409 -33.42 2.47 -2.14
CA PRO A 409 -33.53 3.15 -3.42
C PRO A 409 -32.83 4.52 -3.38
N VAL A 410 -31.52 4.51 -3.13
CA VAL A 410 -30.70 5.72 -3.10
C VAL A 410 -30.07 5.96 -4.47
N THR A 411 -29.89 7.22 -4.83
CA THR A 411 -29.27 7.57 -6.13
C THR A 411 -27.73 7.51 -6.02
N ALA A 412 -27.06 7.24 -7.14
CA ALA A 412 -25.61 7.29 -7.23
C ALA A 412 -25.05 8.66 -6.80
N ASN A 413 -25.77 9.75 -7.10
CA ASN A 413 -25.40 11.11 -6.65
C ASN A 413 -25.46 11.27 -5.12
N TRP A 414 -26.44 10.66 -4.47
CA TRP A 414 -26.50 10.64 -3.01
C TRP A 414 -25.32 9.83 -2.43
N CYS A 415 -25.02 8.67 -3.00
CA CYS A 415 -23.86 7.87 -2.59
C CYS A 415 -22.54 8.65 -2.74
N LEU A 416 -22.38 9.41 -3.84
CA LEU A 416 -21.22 10.28 -4.05
C LEU A 416 -21.16 11.42 -3.01
N LYS A 417 -22.31 12.00 -2.68
CA LYS A 417 -22.43 13.01 -1.61
C LYS A 417 -21.96 12.45 -0.27
N VAL A 418 -22.39 11.24 0.08
CA VAL A 418 -22.00 10.53 1.32
C VAL A 418 -20.49 10.21 1.32
N ALA A 419 -19.96 9.67 0.23
CA ALA A 419 -18.53 9.37 0.11
C ALA A 419 -17.66 10.64 0.29
N ARG A 420 -18.03 11.74 -0.38
CA ARG A 420 -17.36 13.05 -0.22
C ARG A 420 -17.45 13.57 1.22
N TRP A 421 -18.60 13.40 1.86
CA TRP A 421 -18.79 13.81 3.24
C TRP A 421 -17.88 13.04 4.21
N PHE A 422 -17.74 11.70 4.05
CA PHE A 422 -16.82 10.90 4.85
C PHE A 422 -15.36 11.36 4.67
N VAL A 423 -14.92 11.58 3.42
CA VAL A 423 -13.55 12.08 3.16
C VAL A 423 -13.36 13.44 3.81
N TYR A 424 -14.30 14.36 3.60
CA TYR A 424 -14.25 15.67 4.23
C TYR A 424 -14.20 15.60 5.76
N ARG A 425 -15.05 14.76 6.36
CA ARG A 425 -15.17 14.60 7.82
C ARG A 425 -13.90 14.00 8.43
N LEU A 426 -13.25 13.06 7.75
CA LEU A 426 -12.12 12.30 8.26
C LEU A 426 -10.75 12.92 7.92
N CYS A 427 -10.59 13.55 6.75
CA CYS A 427 -9.35 14.24 6.36
C CYS A 427 -9.31 15.70 6.89
N GLY A 428 -10.45 16.22 7.34
CA GLY A 428 -10.57 17.62 7.73
C GLY A 428 -10.61 18.58 6.53
N GLU A 429 -10.76 19.86 6.83
CA GLU A 429 -10.93 20.91 5.83
C GLU A 429 -9.72 21.02 4.89
N GLU A 430 -8.55 21.11 5.48
CA GLU A 430 -7.29 21.28 4.76
C GLU A 430 -6.93 20.05 3.92
N GLY A 431 -7.05 18.84 4.49
CA GLY A 431 -6.76 17.58 3.78
C GLY A 431 -7.70 17.39 2.58
N ALA A 432 -9.00 17.61 2.78
CA ALA A 432 -9.99 17.51 1.71
C ALA A 432 -9.76 18.53 0.58
N ALA A 433 -9.38 19.78 0.93
CA ALA A 433 -9.10 20.81 -0.06
C ALA A 433 -7.89 20.46 -0.95
N ARG A 434 -6.80 19.94 -0.35
CA ARG A 434 -5.58 19.53 -1.10
C ARG A 434 -5.82 18.50 -2.19
N ILE A 435 -6.81 17.65 -2.01
CA ILE A 435 -7.17 16.59 -2.96
C ILE A 435 -8.43 16.92 -3.78
N GLY A 436 -8.89 18.17 -3.71
CA GLY A 436 -9.99 18.67 -4.52
C GLY A 436 -11.38 18.20 -4.08
N VAL A 437 -11.56 17.74 -2.84
CA VAL A 437 -12.87 17.33 -2.30
C VAL A 437 -13.62 18.54 -1.75
N PRO A 438 -14.81 18.87 -2.31
CA PRO A 438 -15.58 20.02 -1.86
C PRO A 438 -16.22 19.77 -0.49
N LYS A 439 -16.45 20.86 0.24
CA LYS A 439 -17.24 20.84 1.47
C LYS A 439 -18.66 20.36 1.17
N VAL A 440 -19.09 19.30 1.84
CA VAL A 440 -20.40 18.71 1.66
C VAL A 440 -21.23 18.90 2.91
N ARG A 441 -22.46 19.39 2.74
CA ARG A 441 -23.45 19.49 3.82
C ARG A 441 -24.46 18.36 3.65
N LEU A 442 -24.59 17.55 4.68
CA LEU A 442 -25.68 16.58 4.84
C LEU A 442 -26.83 17.21 5.63
N TRP A 443 -28.04 16.74 5.41
CA TRP A 443 -29.15 17.06 6.29
C TRP A 443 -28.86 16.51 7.71
N PRO A 444 -29.36 17.16 8.78
CA PRO A 444 -29.10 16.70 10.15
C PRO A 444 -29.44 15.22 10.37
N TRP A 445 -30.53 14.75 9.82
CA TRP A 445 -30.94 13.33 9.93
C TRP A 445 -30.04 12.38 9.12
N GLU A 446 -29.61 12.78 7.90
CA GLU A 446 -28.63 12.01 7.09
C GLU A 446 -27.33 11.83 7.87
N ARG A 447 -26.83 12.95 8.42
CA ARG A 447 -25.62 12.96 9.23
C ARG A 447 -25.76 12.05 10.45
N ALA A 448 -26.85 12.18 11.21
CA ALA A 448 -27.11 11.36 12.40
C ALA A 448 -27.15 9.86 12.05
N ALA A 449 -27.84 9.49 10.97
CA ALA A 449 -27.92 8.10 10.52
C ALA A 449 -26.54 7.54 10.12
N ILE A 450 -25.75 8.31 9.37
CA ILE A 450 -24.43 7.90 8.89
C ILE A 450 -23.40 7.82 10.03
N GLU A 451 -23.41 8.73 10.99
CA GLU A 451 -22.53 8.71 12.16
C GLU A 451 -22.93 7.59 13.15
N TYR A 452 -24.20 7.25 13.22
CA TYR A 452 -24.69 6.19 14.09
C TYR A 452 -24.38 4.79 13.56
N LEU A 453 -24.37 4.60 12.24
CA LEU A 453 -24.24 3.27 11.61
C LEU A 453 -22.95 2.53 12.00
N PRO A 454 -21.74 3.11 11.94
CA PRO A 454 -20.50 2.44 12.37
C PRO A 454 -20.57 2.02 13.84
N ARG A 455 -21.11 2.88 14.72
CA ARG A 455 -21.27 2.61 16.15
C ARG A 455 -22.24 1.46 16.40
N ALA A 456 -23.39 1.48 15.73
CA ALA A 456 -24.41 0.44 15.87
C ALA A 456 -23.88 -0.94 15.42
N ILE A 457 -23.17 -0.98 14.28
CA ILE A 457 -22.56 -2.21 13.79
C ILE A 457 -21.48 -2.70 14.76
N THR A 458 -20.62 -1.82 15.24
CA THR A 458 -19.57 -2.19 16.20
C THR A 458 -20.18 -2.73 17.50
N SER A 459 -21.13 -2.00 18.11
CA SER A 459 -21.81 -2.45 19.32
C SER A 459 -22.60 -3.75 19.14
N TRP A 460 -23.11 -4.00 17.92
CA TRP A 460 -23.73 -5.28 17.60
C TRP A 460 -22.70 -6.41 17.50
N MET A 461 -21.57 -6.16 16.83
CA MET A 461 -20.48 -7.13 16.70
C MET A 461 -19.81 -7.47 18.05
N GLU A 462 -19.69 -6.51 18.96
CA GLU A 462 -19.13 -6.69 20.30
C GLU A 462 -19.92 -7.68 21.19
N ARG A 463 -21.15 -8.02 20.81
CA ARG A 463 -21.94 -9.07 21.48
C ARG A 463 -21.48 -10.48 21.16
N PHE A 464 -20.63 -10.64 20.16
CA PHE A 464 -20.10 -11.93 19.74
C PHE A 464 -18.67 -12.11 20.25
N ASP A 465 -18.28 -13.36 20.45
CA ASP A 465 -16.89 -13.71 20.75
C ASP A 465 -15.93 -13.19 19.68
N VAL A 466 -14.72 -12.80 20.08
CA VAL A 466 -13.69 -12.25 19.17
C VAL A 466 -13.40 -13.21 18.01
N GLY A 467 -13.39 -14.52 18.26
CA GLY A 467 -13.18 -15.53 17.24
C GLY A 467 -14.28 -15.49 16.15
N ILE A 468 -15.54 -15.29 16.57
CA ILE A 468 -16.68 -15.14 15.66
C ILE A 468 -16.56 -13.85 14.85
N GLN A 469 -16.19 -12.74 15.48
CA GLN A 469 -15.98 -11.45 14.80
C GLN A 469 -14.90 -11.56 13.73
N VAL A 470 -13.77 -12.17 14.06
CA VAL A 470 -12.65 -12.42 13.12
C VAL A 470 -13.09 -13.33 11.98
N ALA A 471 -13.77 -14.43 12.29
CA ALA A 471 -14.27 -15.38 11.29
C ALA A 471 -15.27 -14.72 10.32
N PHE A 472 -16.19 -13.91 10.84
CA PHE A 472 -17.16 -13.16 10.04
C PHE A 472 -16.47 -12.13 9.13
N GLY A 473 -15.52 -11.36 9.67
CA GLY A 473 -14.76 -10.37 8.87
C GLY A 473 -14.02 -11.04 7.72
N ARG A 474 -13.31 -12.13 7.99
CA ARG A 474 -12.61 -12.94 6.98
C ARG A 474 -13.58 -13.49 5.93
N TRP A 475 -14.67 -14.11 6.36
CA TRP A 475 -15.68 -14.64 5.46
C TRP A 475 -16.29 -13.57 4.55
N ALA A 476 -16.68 -12.42 5.10
CA ALA A 476 -17.26 -11.32 4.34
C ALA A 476 -16.29 -10.80 3.27
N LEU A 477 -15.02 -10.61 3.64
CA LEU A 477 -13.99 -10.15 2.72
C LEU A 477 -13.68 -11.19 1.65
N THR A 478 -13.47 -12.46 2.02
CA THR A 478 -13.19 -13.54 1.06
C THR A 478 -14.33 -13.66 0.06
N ARG A 479 -15.58 -13.53 0.52
CA ARG A 479 -16.74 -13.55 -0.36
C ARG A 479 -16.82 -12.33 -1.28
N LEU A 480 -16.42 -11.15 -0.80
CA LEU A 480 -16.34 -9.93 -1.62
C LEU A 480 -15.25 -10.07 -2.69
N ILE A 481 -14.06 -10.51 -2.32
CA ILE A 481 -12.95 -10.74 -3.25
C ILE A 481 -13.34 -11.81 -4.27
N GLY A 482 -13.91 -12.93 -3.82
CA GLY A 482 -14.34 -14.02 -4.70
C GLY A 482 -15.42 -13.59 -5.72
N ARG A 483 -16.36 -12.72 -5.32
CA ARG A 483 -17.35 -12.17 -6.25
C ARG A 483 -16.75 -11.27 -7.33
N VAL A 484 -15.72 -10.51 -6.98
CA VAL A 484 -15.11 -9.52 -7.88
C VAL A 484 -14.02 -10.14 -8.74
N TYR A 485 -13.22 -11.06 -8.19
CA TYR A 485 -12.03 -11.59 -8.84
C TYR A 485 -12.01 -13.10 -9.06
N GLY A 486 -12.87 -13.84 -8.37
CA GLY A 486 -12.82 -15.30 -8.36
C GLY A 486 -11.61 -15.89 -7.61
N SER A 487 -10.55 -15.12 -7.41
CA SER A 487 -9.30 -15.58 -6.79
C SER A 487 -8.49 -14.41 -6.20
N ARG A 488 -7.27 -14.69 -5.76
CA ARG A 488 -6.30 -13.71 -5.28
C ARG A 488 -6.17 -12.49 -6.21
N VAL A 489 -6.16 -11.29 -5.62
CA VAL A 489 -5.86 -10.06 -6.34
C VAL A 489 -4.36 -9.99 -6.63
N ILE A 490 -4.03 -9.80 -7.89
CA ILE A 490 -2.65 -9.81 -8.39
C ILE A 490 -2.13 -8.39 -8.48
N PHE A 491 -0.98 -8.12 -7.82
CA PHE A 491 -0.19 -6.93 -8.06
C PHE A 491 0.98 -7.29 -8.96
N PRO A 492 1.01 -6.84 -10.20
CA PRO A 492 2.10 -7.16 -11.09
C PRO A 492 3.39 -6.48 -10.66
N ILE A 493 4.49 -7.18 -10.81
CA ILE A 493 5.84 -6.64 -10.68
C ILE A 493 6.34 -6.39 -12.11
N PRO A 494 6.29 -5.16 -12.64
CA PRO A 494 6.76 -4.89 -13.98
C PRO A 494 8.29 -4.87 -14.00
N HIS A 495 8.90 -5.78 -14.72
CA HIS A 495 10.35 -5.80 -14.95
C HIS A 495 10.76 -5.00 -16.19
N THR A 496 9.81 -4.84 -17.12
CA THR A 496 10.01 -4.08 -18.36
C THR A 496 8.84 -3.15 -18.64
N VAL A 497 9.01 -2.18 -19.52
CA VAL A 497 7.90 -1.32 -19.99
C VAL A 497 6.84 -2.17 -20.71
N ASP A 498 7.26 -3.21 -21.42
CA ASP A 498 6.33 -4.08 -22.12
C ASP A 498 5.52 -4.97 -21.16
N ASP A 499 6.09 -5.33 -20.01
CA ASP A 499 5.33 -5.99 -18.93
C ASP A 499 4.29 -5.04 -18.34
N LEU A 500 4.65 -3.78 -18.14
CA LEU A 500 3.72 -2.76 -17.65
C LEU A 500 2.61 -2.49 -18.68
N LYS A 501 2.92 -2.40 -19.98
CA LYS A 501 1.93 -2.26 -21.07
C LYS A 501 0.96 -3.43 -21.06
N ARG A 502 1.47 -4.66 -21.14
CA ARG A 502 0.65 -5.88 -21.15
C ARG A 502 -0.24 -5.97 -19.92
N PHE A 503 0.28 -5.56 -18.78
CA PHE A 503 -0.50 -5.52 -17.55
C PHE A 503 -1.66 -4.53 -17.64
N VAL A 504 -1.39 -3.29 -18.07
CA VAL A 504 -2.42 -2.25 -18.23
C VAL A 504 -3.50 -2.71 -19.22
N GLU A 505 -3.11 -3.23 -20.38
CA GLU A 505 -4.04 -3.75 -21.39
C GLU A 505 -4.91 -4.89 -20.85
N THR A 506 -4.27 -5.89 -20.20
CA THR A 506 -5.01 -7.04 -19.61
C THR A 506 -5.95 -6.58 -18.52
N THR A 507 -5.57 -5.56 -17.76
CA THR A 507 -6.34 -5.03 -16.65
C THR A 507 -7.49 -4.17 -17.15
N GLN A 508 -7.30 -3.39 -18.22
CA GLN A 508 -8.38 -2.64 -18.88
C GLN A 508 -9.47 -3.56 -19.44
N LEU A 509 -9.08 -4.65 -20.12
CA LEU A 509 -10.02 -5.64 -20.64
C LEU A 509 -10.85 -6.30 -19.53
N LYS A 510 -10.23 -6.63 -18.39
CA LYS A 510 -10.95 -7.19 -17.23
C LYS A 510 -11.91 -6.17 -16.62
N GLY A 511 -11.53 -4.90 -16.54
CA GLY A 511 -12.34 -3.82 -16.02
C GLY A 511 -13.56 -3.51 -16.90
N GLN A 512 -13.38 -3.51 -18.20
CA GLN A 512 -14.50 -3.35 -19.14
C GLN A 512 -15.52 -4.48 -18.99
N ARG A 513 -15.07 -5.72 -18.86
CA ARG A 513 -15.96 -6.88 -18.61
C ARG A 513 -16.66 -6.80 -17.24
N PHE A 514 -16.01 -6.24 -16.24
CA PHE A 514 -16.61 -6.04 -14.92
C PHE A 514 -17.63 -4.90 -14.95
N ALA A 515 -17.31 -3.76 -15.57
CA ALA A 515 -18.24 -2.65 -15.74
C ALA A 515 -19.49 -3.09 -16.50
N GLN A 516 -19.34 -3.87 -17.58
CA GLN A 516 -20.47 -4.45 -18.33
C GLN A 516 -21.34 -5.38 -17.49
N ARG A 517 -20.78 -6.12 -16.53
CA ARG A 517 -21.55 -6.96 -15.59
C ARG A 517 -22.26 -6.16 -14.51
N VAL A 518 -21.68 -5.03 -14.09
CA VAL A 518 -22.30 -4.15 -13.07
C VAL A 518 -23.36 -3.25 -13.69
N ASP A 519 -23.14 -2.80 -14.93
CA ASP A 519 -24.10 -1.96 -15.66
C ASP A 519 -25.25 -2.77 -16.30
N GLY A 520 -25.07 -4.10 -16.41
CA GLY A 520 -26.10 -5.04 -16.93
C GLY A 520 -26.85 -5.83 -15.87
N ALA A 521 -26.62 -5.57 -14.57
CA ALA A 521 -27.35 -6.12 -13.45
C ALA A 521 -28.19 -5.03 -12.76
#